data_05a27c5cba52921aeb5a5222f4eea635
#
_entry.id   05a27c5cba52921aeb5a5222f4eea635
#
_cell.length_a   1.000
_cell.length_b   1.000
_cell.length_c   1.000
_cell.angle_alpha   90.00
_cell.angle_beta   90.00
_cell.angle_gamma   90.00
#
_symmetry.space_group_name_H-M   'P 1'
#
loop_
_entity.id
_entity.type
_entity.pdbx_description
1 polymer ?
#
loop_
_entity_poly.entity_id
_entity_poly.type
_entity_poly.pdbx_seq_one_letter_code
_entity_poly.pdbx_strand_id
1 'polypeptide(L)'
;MIRKNSAARTFLCLLLAFVFAASCLPQTIFATTDKKTVTTWPEGPENNSGAVCLLDADTGAVLYDKNMDEQRYPASITKILTALLIIENKQMTDTVTFGEHAVSESIPGNARINVQLGETITVEDALHAILLASANEVCTQLAIDIAGSEEGFAAMMNERAAALGCTNTHFVNANGLPDPNHYTSAHDMALIMQECIKNETFCRIESDLTYTIQPTNMTSTPRDLQNHHALLFQDGQWGYKGAFAGKTGY
;
A
#
# COMPACT_ATOMS: atom_id res chain seq x y z
N MET A 1 29.04 3.82 74.32
CA MET A 1 29.16 2.50 73.68
C MET A 1 28.02 2.28 72.72
N ILE A 2 27.94 2.98 71.59
CA ILE A 2 26.99 2.72 70.49
C ILE A 2 27.60 3.31 69.20
N ARG A 3 28.49 2.54 68.55
CA ARG A 3 29.06 2.95 67.25
C ARG A 3 29.43 1.74 66.37
N LYS A 4 28.53 0.74 66.21
CA LYS A 4 28.82 -0.46 65.41
C LYS A 4 27.77 -0.87 64.36
N ASN A 5 26.71 -0.09 64.14
CA ASN A 5 25.64 -0.52 63.23
C ASN A 5 25.41 0.40 62.00
N SER A 6 26.22 1.43 61.78
CA SER A 6 26.05 2.34 60.66
C SER A 6 26.44 1.72 59.34
N ALA A 7 27.61 1.08 59.27
CA ALA A 7 28.12 0.50 57.99
C ALA A 7 27.23 -0.65 57.48
N ALA A 8 26.70 -1.53 58.38
CA ALA A 8 25.83 -2.62 58.00
C ALA A 8 24.45 -2.11 57.48
N ARG A 9 23.91 -1.05 58.07
CA ARG A 9 22.67 -0.40 57.59
C ARG A 9 22.86 0.27 56.24
N THR A 10 23.98 0.95 56.02
CA THR A 10 24.31 1.60 54.75
C THR A 10 24.50 0.54 53.64
N PHE A 11 25.16 -0.57 53.97
CA PHE A 11 25.35 -1.67 53.01
C PHE A 11 24.04 -2.36 52.66
N LEU A 12 23.15 -2.57 53.63
CA LEU A 12 21.82 -3.15 53.39
C LEU A 12 20.91 -2.22 52.54
N CYS A 13 20.95 -0.90 52.76
CA CYS A 13 20.22 0.07 51.96
C CYS A 13 20.75 0.13 50.52
N LEU A 14 22.07 0.06 50.33
CA LEU A 14 22.66 0.01 48.98
C LEU A 14 22.34 -1.30 48.25
N LEU A 15 22.32 -2.42 48.94
CA LEU A 15 21.93 -3.71 48.37
C LEU A 15 20.45 -3.73 47.95
N LEU A 16 19.54 -3.19 48.79
CA LEU A 16 18.12 -3.07 48.49
C LEU A 16 17.87 -2.10 47.33
N ALA A 17 18.61 -0.97 47.24
CA ALA A 17 18.51 -0.03 46.13
C ALA A 17 19.01 -0.68 44.81
N PHE A 18 20.06 -1.51 44.86
CA PHE A 18 20.56 -2.22 43.68
C PHE A 18 19.57 -3.29 43.17
N VAL A 19 18.94 -4.03 44.09
CA VAL A 19 17.91 -5.01 43.75
C VAL A 19 16.68 -4.35 43.16
N PHE A 20 16.28 -3.17 43.68
CA PHE A 20 15.16 -2.41 43.14
C PHE A 20 15.47 -1.79 41.78
N ALA A 21 16.71 -1.29 41.55
CA ALA A 21 17.13 -0.76 40.25
C ALA A 21 17.25 -1.86 39.19
N ALA A 22 17.64 -3.09 39.57
CA ALA A 22 17.70 -4.24 38.67
C ALA A 22 16.30 -4.75 38.26
N SER A 23 15.27 -4.53 39.09
CA SER A 23 13.88 -4.91 38.75
C SER A 23 13.15 -3.84 37.89
N CYS A 24 13.71 -2.63 37.75
CA CYS A 24 13.17 -1.56 36.91
C CYS A 24 13.81 -1.48 35.53
N LEU A 25 14.69 -2.42 35.15
CA LEU A 25 15.11 -2.51 33.75
C LEU A 25 13.87 -2.86 32.91
N PRO A 26 13.59 -2.10 31.82
CA PRO A 26 12.53 -2.48 30.92
C PRO A 26 12.85 -3.88 30.40
N GLN A 27 12.07 -4.85 30.85
CA GLN A 27 12.07 -6.16 30.17
C GLN A 27 11.52 -5.85 28.79
N THR A 28 12.39 -5.78 27.79
CA THR A 28 11.99 -5.93 26.41
C THR A 28 11.34 -7.31 26.34
N ILE A 29 10.02 -7.33 26.49
CA ILE A 29 9.22 -8.45 26.07
C ILE A 29 9.41 -8.48 24.56
N PHE A 30 10.38 -9.25 24.08
CA PHE A 30 10.30 -9.75 22.73
C PHE A 30 9.00 -10.57 22.73
N ALA A 31 7.92 -9.96 22.27
CA ALA A 31 6.81 -10.73 21.78
C ALA A 31 7.39 -11.58 20.65
N THR A 32 7.86 -12.77 20.99
CA THR A 32 7.87 -13.84 20.02
C THR A 32 6.40 -13.97 19.65
N THR A 33 6.02 -13.36 18.52
CA THR A 33 4.83 -13.78 17.81
C THR A 33 5.10 -15.24 17.46
N ASP A 34 4.81 -16.13 18.40
CA ASP A 34 4.53 -17.50 18.03
C ASP A 34 3.44 -17.37 16.96
N LYS A 35 3.82 -17.61 15.71
CA LYS A 35 2.88 -17.93 14.63
C LYS A 35 2.15 -19.15 15.15
N LYS A 36 1.09 -18.92 15.92
CA LYS A 36 0.18 -19.95 16.34
C LYS A 36 -0.50 -20.36 15.05
N THR A 37 0.11 -21.32 14.35
CA THR A 37 -0.55 -22.05 13.28
C THR A 37 -1.84 -22.54 13.90
N VAL A 38 -2.96 -21.95 13.52
CA VAL A 38 -4.27 -22.41 13.93
C VAL A 38 -4.46 -23.73 13.19
N THR A 39 -4.03 -24.83 13.84
CA THR A 39 -4.07 -26.19 13.29
C THR A 39 -5.49 -26.74 13.09
N THR A 40 -6.50 -25.86 13.22
CA THR A 40 -7.92 -26.22 13.11
C THR A 40 -8.61 -25.60 11.90
N TRP A 41 -7.92 -24.77 11.07
CA TRP A 41 -8.49 -24.27 9.83
C TRP A 41 -8.51 -25.40 8.78
N PRO A 42 -9.59 -25.51 7.99
CA PRO A 42 -9.61 -26.44 6.87
C PRO A 42 -8.46 -26.11 5.91
N GLU A 43 -7.96 -27.13 5.22
CA GLU A 43 -7.00 -26.90 4.13
C GLU A 43 -7.59 -25.91 3.13
N GLY A 44 -6.82 -24.92 2.74
CA GLY A 44 -7.24 -23.92 1.77
C GLY A 44 -7.37 -24.55 0.37
N PRO A 45 -8.08 -23.89 -0.56
CA PRO A 45 -8.25 -24.40 -1.90
C PRO A 45 -6.91 -24.47 -2.64
N GLU A 46 -6.76 -25.49 -3.49
CA GLU A 46 -5.64 -25.50 -4.45
C GLU A 46 -5.76 -24.29 -5.38
N ASN A 47 -4.64 -23.64 -5.64
CA ASN A 47 -4.56 -22.52 -6.56
C ASN A 47 -3.22 -22.52 -7.32
N ASN A 48 -3.22 -21.87 -8.49
CA ASN A 48 -2.06 -21.78 -9.38
C ASN A 48 -1.18 -20.53 -9.12
N SER A 49 -1.54 -19.69 -8.15
CA SER A 49 -0.77 -18.48 -7.82
C SER A 49 0.58 -18.84 -7.21
N GLY A 50 1.62 -18.06 -7.53
CA GLY A 50 2.96 -18.25 -6.96
C GLY A 50 3.03 -17.85 -5.49
N ALA A 51 2.26 -16.85 -5.06
CA ALA A 51 2.12 -16.41 -3.69
C ALA A 51 0.68 -15.96 -3.43
N VAL A 52 0.17 -16.18 -2.21
CA VAL A 52 -1.18 -15.79 -1.78
C VAL A 52 -1.14 -15.37 -0.31
N CYS A 53 -1.90 -14.35 0.03
CA CYS A 53 -2.24 -14.00 1.40
C CYS A 53 -3.73 -13.66 1.46
N LEU A 54 -4.48 -14.37 2.29
CA LEU A 54 -5.85 -14.04 2.68
C LEU A 54 -5.83 -13.54 4.12
N LEU A 55 -6.19 -12.28 4.28
CA LEU A 55 -6.14 -11.58 5.56
C LEU A 55 -7.54 -11.14 5.96
N ASP A 56 -7.91 -11.36 7.21
CA ASP A 56 -9.11 -10.77 7.79
C ASP A 56 -8.86 -9.26 8.00
N ALA A 57 -9.67 -8.43 7.37
CA ALA A 57 -9.44 -6.99 7.31
C ALA A 57 -9.60 -6.29 8.68
N ASP A 58 -10.46 -6.81 9.56
CA ASP A 58 -10.75 -6.19 10.86
C ASP A 58 -9.68 -6.55 11.90
N THR A 59 -9.22 -7.79 11.89
CA THR A 59 -8.32 -8.32 12.93
C THR A 59 -6.85 -8.41 12.50
N GLY A 60 -6.56 -8.38 11.20
CA GLY A 60 -5.24 -8.64 10.63
C GLY A 60 -4.83 -10.13 10.69
N ALA A 61 -5.74 -11.03 11.05
CA ALA A 61 -5.43 -12.46 11.11
C ALA A 61 -5.25 -13.05 9.70
N VAL A 62 -4.16 -13.76 9.48
CA VAL A 62 -3.94 -14.52 8.23
C VAL A 62 -4.79 -15.77 8.27
N LEU A 63 -5.75 -15.88 7.34
CA LEU A 63 -6.69 -16.98 7.22
C LEU A 63 -6.19 -18.09 6.27
N TYR A 64 -5.41 -17.71 5.24
CA TYR A 64 -4.78 -18.62 4.30
C TYR A 64 -3.53 -17.98 3.70
N ASP A 65 -2.48 -18.75 3.56
CA ASP A 65 -1.24 -18.29 2.94
C ASP A 65 -0.60 -19.36 2.04
N LYS A 66 0.15 -18.86 1.06
CA LYS A 66 1.07 -19.64 0.24
C LYS A 66 2.23 -18.74 -0.15
N ASN A 67 3.45 -19.04 0.30
CA ASN A 67 4.64 -18.23 0.00
C ASN A 67 4.41 -16.71 0.26
N MET A 68 3.61 -16.36 1.27
CA MET A 68 3.10 -15.00 1.44
C MET A 68 4.19 -13.94 1.63
N ASP A 69 5.34 -14.33 2.19
CA ASP A 69 6.48 -13.44 2.45
C ASP A 69 7.54 -13.47 1.34
N GLU A 70 7.32 -14.26 0.26
CA GLU A 70 8.25 -14.33 -0.87
C GLU A 70 8.21 -13.04 -1.68
N GLN A 71 9.40 -12.47 -1.94
CA GLN A 71 9.51 -11.26 -2.76
C GLN A 71 9.11 -11.52 -4.21
N ARG A 72 8.25 -10.67 -4.73
CA ARG A 72 7.71 -10.70 -6.08
C ARG A 72 7.66 -9.31 -6.67
N TYR A 73 7.69 -9.22 -7.99
CA TYR A 73 7.43 -7.97 -8.69
C TYR A 73 5.94 -7.63 -8.61
N PRO A 74 5.58 -6.46 -8.05
CA PRO A 74 4.16 -6.09 -7.89
C PRO A 74 3.48 -5.70 -9.20
N ALA A 75 4.21 -5.24 -10.19
CA ALA A 75 3.63 -4.58 -11.35
C ALA A 75 2.62 -3.49 -10.92
N SER A 76 1.51 -3.33 -11.63
CA SER A 76 0.54 -2.26 -11.38
C SER A 76 -0.24 -2.36 -10.06
N ILE A 77 -0.11 -3.42 -9.25
CA ILE A 77 -0.68 -3.41 -7.89
C ILE A 77 0.06 -2.42 -6.97
N THR A 78 1.26 -1.94 -7.34
CA THR A 78 1.95 -0.79 -6.76
C THR A 78 1.02 0.41 -6.59
N LYS A 79 0.12 0.63 -7.56
CA LYS A 79 -0.79 1.78 -7.61
C LYS A 79 -1.81 1.84 -6.46
N ILE A 80 -1.96 0.75 -5.72
CA ILE A 80 -2.77 0.74 -4.49
C ILE A 80 -2.18 1.71 -3.47
N LEU A 81 -0.88 1.60 -3.18
CA LEU A 81 -0.21 2.52 -2.25
C LEU A 81 -0.05 3.93 -2.85
N THR A 82 0.21 4.02 -4.15
CA THR A 82 0.25 5.30 -4.86
C THR A 82 -1.05 6.07 -4.71
N ALA A 83 -2.20 5.42 -4.93
CA ALA A 83 -3.51 6.05 -4.75
C ALA A 83 -3.76 6.50 -3.31
N LEU A 84 -3.39 5.69 -2.32
CA LEU A 84 -3.50 6.08 -0.92
C LEU A 84 -2.71 7.35 -0.62
N LEU A 85 -1.44 7.42 -1.04
CA LEU A 85 -0.59 8.59 -0.84
C LEU A 85 -1.13 9.84 -1.57
N ILE A 86 -1.72 9.67 -2.75
CA ILE A 86 -2.36 10.79 -3.46
C ILE A 86 -3.55 11.31 -2.65
N ILE A 87 -4.41 10.43 -2.15
CA ILE A 87 -5.58 10.80 -1.33
C ILE A 87 -5.15 11.48 -0.01
N GLU A 88 -4.05 11.05 0.59
CA GLU A 88 -3.50 11.63 1.82
C GLU A 88 -2.89 13.03 1.60
N ASN A 89 -2.47 13.39 0.38
CA ASN A 89 -1.72 14.61 0.10
C ASN A 89 -2.41 15.63 -0.82
N LYS A 90 -3.54 15.28 -1.46
CA LYS A 90 -4.25 16.14 -2.43
C LYS A 90 -5.74 16.19 -2.12
N GLN A 91 -6.37 17.30 -2.55
CA GLN A 91 -7.83 17.37 -2.57
C GLN A 91 -8.34 16.84 -3.92
N MET A 92 -9.52 16.21 -3.93
CA MET A 92 -10.12 15.65 -5.17
C MET A 92 -10.35 16.70 -6.25
N THR A 93 -10.56 17.95 -5.86
CA THR A 93 -10.78 19.10 -6.76
C THR A 93 -9.50 19.78 -7.23
N ASP A 94 -8.33 19.39 -6.70
CA ASP A 94 -7.06 19.94 -7.15
C ASP A 94 -6.84 19.60 -8.64
N THR A 95 -6.10 20.46 -9.33
CA THR A 95 -5.79 20.28 -10.75
C THR A 95 -4.41 19.66 -10.92
N VAL A 96 -4.34 18.63 -11.76
CA VAL A 96 -3.10 17.99 -12.22
C VAL A 96 -2.79 18.52 -13.61
N THR A 97 -1.56 19.03 -13.84
CA THR A 97 -1.09 19.50 -15.16
C THR A 97 0.04 18.59 -15.63
N PHE A 98 -0.11 17.99 -16.81
CA PHE A 98 0.87 17.02 -17.32
C PHE A 98 2.07 17.70 -17.95
N GLY A 99 3.27 17.39 -17.41
CA GLY A 99 4.58 17.80 -17.91
C GLY A 99 5.17 16.83 -18.92
N GLU A 100 6.32 17.22 -19.52
CA GLU A 100 6.99 16.42 -20.56
C GLU A 100 7.38 15.01 -20.07
N HIS A 101 7.84 14.90 -18.84
CA HIS A 101 8.32 13.62 -18.28
C HIS A 101 7.18 12.60 -18.22
N ALA A 102 6.04 12.98 -17.61
CA ALA A 102 4.87 12.10 -17.53
C ALA A 102 4.33 11.72 -18.93
N VAL A 103 4.23 12.68 -19.84
CA VAL A 103 3.77 12.44 -21.21
C VAL A 103 4.70 11.49 -21.96
N SER A 104 6.01 11.52 -21.70
CA SER A 104 6.97 10.61 -22.34
C SER A 104 6.74 9.13 -21.97
N GLU A 105 6.07 8.83 -20.85
CA GLU A 105 5.69 7.47 -20.46
C GLU A 105 4.39 6.98 -21.13
N SER A 106 3.65 7.87 -21.79
CA SER A 106 2.43 7.53 -22.53
C SER A 106 2.75 6.85 -23.86
N ILE A 107 3.51 5.76 -23.82
CA ILE A 107 3.97 5.00 -24.97
C ILE A 107 3.12 3.75 -25.24
N PRO A 108 3.07 3.24 -26.50
CA PRO A 108 2.43 1.97 -26.82
C PRO A 108 2.99 0.82 -25.97
N GLY A 109 2.11 -0.01 -25.43
CA GLY A 109 2.45 -1.13 -24.55
C GLY A 109 2.30 -0.80 -23.06
N ASN A 110 2.39 0.47 -22.66
CA ASN A 110 2.08 0.90 -21.31
C ASN A 110 0.58 1.13 -21.12
N ALA A 111 0.08 0.84 -19.92
CA ALA A 111 -1.25 1.25 -19.49
C ALA A 111 -1.29 2.78 -19.35
N ARG A 112 -2.23 3.45 -20.05
CA ARG A 112 -2.27 4.91 -20.18
C ARG A 112 -3.64 5.41 -20.57
N ILE A 113 -3.89 6.71 -20.38
CA ILE A 113 -5.07 7.43 -20.89
C ILE A 113 -4.73 8.43 -22.01
N ASN A 114 -3.47 8.42 -22.48
CA ASN A 114 -2.96 9.26 -23.57
C ASN A 114 -3.10 10.76 -23.28
N VAL A 115 -2.58 11.21 -22.16
CA VAL A 115 -2.51 12.64 -21.80
C VAL A 115 -1.57 13.42 -22.73
N GLN A 116 -1.82 14.71 -22.88
CA GLN A 116 -1.01 15.61 -23.69
C GLN A 116 -0.23 16.59 -22.81
N LEU A 117 0.88 17.11 -23.33
CA LEU A 117 1.65 18.14 -22.63
C LEU A 117 0.79 19.38 -22.34
N GLY A 118 0.76 19.80 -21.08
CA GLY A 118 -0.07 20.93 -20.63
C GLY A 118 -1.56 20.62 -20.48
N GLU A 119 -1.96 19.36 -20.66
CA GLU A 119 -3.31 18.92 -20.36
C GLU A 119 -3.58 18.98 -18.86
N THR A 120 -4.81 19.29 -18.48
CA THR A 120 -5.24 19.37 -17.08
C THR A 120 -6.45 18.50 -16.83
N ILE A 121 -6.42 17.76 -15.72
CA ILE A 121 -7.56 17.01 -15.18
C ILE A 121 -7.65 17.25 -13.68
N THR A 122 -8.73 16.83 -13.04
CA THR A 122 -8.84 16.86 -11.57
C THR A 122 -8.10 15.68 -10.93
N VAL A 123 -7.77 15.77 -9.64
CA VAL A 123 -7.24 14.63 -8.88
C VAL A 123 -8.26 13.48 -8.82
N GLU A 124 -9.55 13.78 -8.79
CA GLU A 124 -10.63 12.79 -8.91
C GLU A 124 -10.54 12.00 -10.23
N ASP A 125 -10.41 12.69 -11.37
CA ASP A 125 -10.21 12.06 -12.69
C ASP A 125 -8.91 11.24 -12.72
N ALA A 126 -7.84 11.78 -12.14
CA ALA A 126 -6.54 11.15 -12.09
C ALA A 126 -6.55 9.83 -11.28
N LEU A 127 -7.23 9.81 -10.13
CA LEU A 127 -7.37 8.59 -9.33
C LEU A 127 -8.19 7.52 -10.06
N HIS A 128 -9.26 7.88 -10.76
CA HIS A 128 -10.00 6.94 -11.60
C HIS A 128 -9.12 6.41 -12.75
N ALA A 129 -8.29 7.26 -13.37
CA ALA A 129 -7.35 6.82 -14.41
C ALA A 129 -6.31 5.83 -13.85
N ILE A 130 -5.79 6.07 -12.65
CA ILE A 130 -4.82 5.20 -11.97
C ILE A 130 -5.45 3.86 -11.60
N LEU A 131 -6.60 3.86 -10.96
CA LEU A 131 -7.19 2.67 -10.35
C LEU A 131 -7.95 1.83 -11.39
N LEU A 132 -8.76 2.43 -12.24
CA LEU A 132 -9.55 1.69 -13.24
C LEU A 132 -8.74 1.34 -14.50
N ALA A 133 -8.07 2.33 -15.11
CA ALA A 133 -7.33 2.16 -16.36
C ALA A 133 -5.84 1.88 -16.15
N SER A 134 -5.35 1.93 -14.90
CA SER A 134 -3.95 1.66 -14.56
C SER A 134 -2.93 2.63 -15.21
N ALA A 135 -3.32 3.88 -15.48
CA ALA A 135 -2.53 4.87 -16.21
C ALA A 135 -1.19 5.18 -15.53
N ASN A 136 -0.07 4.85 -16.20
CA ASN A 136 1.29 5.01 -15.67
C ASN A 136 1.68 6.48 -15.59
N GLU A 137 1.48 7.21 -16.68
CA GLU A 137 1.85 8.64 -16.82
C GLU A 137 1.15 9.51 -15.78
N VAL A 138 -0.04 9.11 -15.34
CA VAL A 138 -0.79 9.83 -14.29
C VAL A 138 -0.15 9.62 -12.92
N CYS A 139 0.34 8.40 -12.64
CA CYS A 139 1.10 8.12 -11.40
C CYS A 139 2.37 8.95 -11.35
N THR A 140 3.13 8.98 -12.45
CA THR A 140 4.38 9.74 -12.56
C THR A 140 4.16 11.23 -12.34
N GLN A 141 3.13 11.83 -12.97
CA GLN A 141 2.84 13.24 -12.76
C GLN A 141 2.51 13.55 -11.31
N LEU A 142 1.61 12.78 -10.69
CA LEU A 142 1.22 13.01 -9.29
C LEU A 142 2.35 12.74 -8.31
N ALA A 143 3.23 11.78 -8.60
CA ALA A 143 4.44 11.57 -7.80
C ALA A 143 5.34 12.81 -7.78
N ILE A 144 5.56 13.41 -8.95
CA ILE A 144 6.34 14.64 -9.09
C ILE A 144 5.64 15.82 -8.39
N ASP A 145 4.33 15.97 -8.56
CA ASP A 145 3.55 17.06 -7.97
C ASP A 145 3.50 17.01 -6.42
N ILE A 146 3.61 15.81 -5.83
CA ILE A 146 3.56 15.62 -4.38
C ILE A 146 4.94 15.71 -3.76
N ALA A 147 5.94 15.04 -4.35
CA ALA A 147 7.26 14.86 -3.74
C ALA A 147 8.40 15.60 -4.44
N GLY A 148 8.11 16.31 -5.54
CA GLY A 148 9.10 17.03 -6.34
C GLY A 148 9.89 16.14 -7.32
N SER A 149 9.88 14.82 -7.13
CA SER A 149 10.48 13.83 -8.05
C SER A 149 9.88 12.43 -7.83
N GLU A 150 10.11 11.51 -8.76
CA GLU A 150 9.70 10.10 -8.60
C GLU A 150 10.45 9.42 -7.47
N GLU A 151 11.75 9.70 -7.30
CA GLU A 151 12.55 9.17 -6.20
C GLU A 151 12.04 9.66 -4.83
N GLY A 152 11.66 10.94 -4.75
CA GLY A 152 11.05 11.52 -3.55
C GLY A 152 9.74 10.81 -3.19
N PHE A 153 8.91 10.53 -4.19
CA PHE A 153 7.66 9.81 -3.97
C PHE A 153 7.89 8.34 -3.60
N ALA A 154 8.86 7.67 -4.24
CA ALA A 154 9.26 6.31 -3.88
C ALA A 154 9.76 6.24 -2.42
N ALA A 155 10.48 7.25 -1.95
CA ALA A 155 10.88 7.35 -0.55
C ALA A 155 9.66 7.44 0.39
N MET A 156 8.65 8.26 0.04
CA MET A 156 7.38 8.34 0.79
C MET A 156 6.64 6.99 0.78
N MET A 157 6.61 6.28 -0.36
CA MET A 157 6.01 4.94 -0.45
C MET A 157 6.69 3.96 0.50
N ASN A 158 8.01 3.94 0.52
CA ASN A 158 8.78 3.03 1.38
C ASN A 158 8.60 3.37 2.86
N GLU A 159 8.56 4.64 3.23
CA GLU A 159 8.26 5.07 4.60
C GLU A 159 6.86 4.63 5.03
N ARG A 160 5.86 4.83 4.16
CA ARG A 160 4.47 4.44 4.45
C ARG A 160 4.34 2.92 4.56
N ALA A 161 4.96 2.15 3.65
CA ALA A 161 4.97 0.70 3.71
C ALA A 161 5.61 0.18 5.01
N ALA A 162 6.76 0.75 5.41
CA ALA A 162 7.41 0.40 6.67
C ALA A 162 6.51 0.71 7.90
N ALA A 163 5.81 1.85 7.89
CA ALA A 163 4.86 2.23 8.94
C ALA A 163 3.66 1.26 9.05
N LEU A 164 3.28 0.62 7.94
CA LEU A 164 2.25 -0.42 7.89
C LEU A 164 2.76 -1.81 8.31
N GLY A 165 4.06 -1.95 8.59
CA GLY A 165 4.68 -3.23 8.98
C GLY A 165 5.14 -4.09 7.81
N CYS A 166 5.21 -3.54 6.59
CA CYS A 166 5.76 -4.23 5.43
C CYS A 166 7.27 -4.44 5.60
N THR A 167 7.73 -5.68 5.50
CA THR A 167 9.14 -6.05 5.72
C THR A 167 9.82 -6.63 4.48
N ASN A 168 9.05 -6.96 3.45
CA ASN A 168 9.51 -7.57 2.20
C ASN A 168 9.16 -6.68 0.98
N THR A 169 9.11 -5.37 1.18
CA THR A 169 8.68 -4.39 0.18
C THR A 169 9.73 -3.31 -0.02
N HIS A 170 9.98 -2.98 -1.29
CA HIS A 170 10.74 -1.82 -1.70
C HIS A 170 10.20 -1.29 -3.02
N PHE A 171 9.78 -0.04 -3.02
CA PHE A 171 9.27 0.66 -4.21
C PHE A 171 10.34 1.62 -4.75
N VAL A 172 10.48 1.69 -6.07
CA VAL A 172 11.39 2.64 -6.77
C VAL A 172 10.64 3.55 -7.73
N ASN A 173 9.36 3.29 -8.00
CA ASN A 173 8.49 4.13 -8.82
C ASN A 173 7.03 4.03 -8.35
N ALA A 174 6.19 4.96 -8.82
CA ALA A 174 4.80 5.05 -8.43
C ALA A 174 3.84 4.19 -9.27
N ASN A 175 4.29 3.66 -10.40
CA ASN A 175 3.44 3.02 -11.41
C ASN A 175 3.59 1.50 -11.49
N GLY A 176 4.69 0.94 -10.94
CA GLY A 176 4.97 -0.50 -10.96
C GLY A 176 5.68 -0.98 -12.23
N LEU A 177 6.28 -0.07 -13.00
CA LEU A 177 7.14 -0.46 -14.12
C LEU A 177 8.33 -1.28 -13.61
N PRO A 178 8.85 -2.21 -14.43
CA PRO A 178 9.87 -3.16 -14.00
C PRO A 178 11.18 -2.50 -13.55
N ASP A 179 11.64 -2.83 -12.38
CA ASP A 179 12.96 -2.53 -11.86
C ASP A 179 13.40 -3.68 -10.93
N PRO A 180 14.66 -4.14 -10.95
CA PRO A 180 15.13 -5.22 -10.08
C PRO A 180 14.97 -4.95 -8.59
N ASN A 181 14.95 -3.66 -8.19
CA ASN A 181 14.81 -3.24 -6.81
C ASN A 181 13.34 -2.92 -6.45
N HIS A 182 12.38 -3.10 -7.38
CA HIS A 182 10.97 -2.85 -7.16
C HIS A 182 10.26 -4.16 -6.83
N TYR A 183 10.07 -4.46 -5.56
CA TYR A 183 9.50 -5.72 -5.11
C TYR A 183 8.58 -5.55 -3.89
N THR A 184 7.74 -6.53 -3.69
CA THR A 184 6.84 -6.66 -2.53
C THR A 184 6.56 -8.13 -2.23
N SER A 185 5.72 -8.41 -1.24
CA SER A 185 5.20 -9.74 -0.95
C SER A 185 3.65 -9.73 -0.93
N ALA A 186 3.04 -10.91 -1.02
CA ALA A 186 1.59 -11.03 -0.94
C ALA A 186 1.06 -10.54 0.43
N HIS A 187 1.81 -10.80 1.50
CA HIS A 187 1.48 -10.33 2.84
C HIS A 187 1.55 -8.81 2.94
N ASP A 188 2.64 -8.21 2.47
CA ASP A 188 2.81 -6.76 2.55
C ASP A 188 1.73 -6.03 1.73
N MET A 189 1.37 -6.55 0.54
CA MET A 189 0.28 -5.99 -0.24
C MET A 189 -1.08 -6.14 0.44
N ALA A 190 -1.31 -7.21 1.19
CA ALA A 190 -2.52 -7.37 1.99
C ALA A 190 -2.57 -6.34 3.14
N LEU A 191 -1.45 -6.03 3.80
CA LEU A 191 -1.36 -4.98 4.82
C LEU A 191 -1.63 -3.59 4.22
N ILE A 192 -1.05 -3.29 3.05
CA ILE A 192 -1.31 -2.04 2.34
C ILE A 192 -2.79 -1.92 1.98
N MET A 193 -3.39 -2.99 1.42
CA MET A 193 -4.81 -2.98 1.06
C MET A 193 -5.72 -2.85 2.28
N GLN A 194 -5.37 -3.50 3.41
CA GLN A 194 -6.08 -3.36 4.68
C GLN A 194 -6.15 -1.90 5.16
N GLU A 195 -5.10 -1.12 4.94
CA GLU A 195 -5.10 0.30 5.23
C GLU A 195 -5.95 1.09 4.23
N CYS A 196 -5.79 0.81 2.93
CA CYS A 196 -6.52 1.51 1.87
C CYS A 196 -8.04 1.41 2.02
N ILE A 197 -8.56 0.24 2.38
CA ILE A 197 -10.02 0.01 2.52
C ILE A 197 -10.65 0.73 3.73
N LYS A 198 -9.86 1.33 4.61
CA LYS A 198 -10.35 2.22 5.66
C LYS A 198 -10.70 3.62 5.12
N ASN A 199 -10.23 3.94 3.92
CA ASN A 199 -10.45 5.23 3.28
C ASN A 199 -11.68 5.18 2.37
N GLU A 200 -12.71 5.96 2.68
CA GLU A 200 -13.98 5.98 1.94
C GLU A 200 -13.79 6.43 0.48
N THR A 201 -12.88 7.38 0.21
CA THR A 201 -12.58 7.84 -1.15
C THR A 201 -11.94 6.73 -1.98
N PHE A 202 -10.97 6.00 -1.40
CA PHE A 202 -10.37 4.85 -2.05
C PHE A 202 -11.43 3.79 -2.40
N CYS A 203 -12.24 3.38 -1.43
CA CYS A 203 -13.27 2.36 -1.64
C CYS A 203 -14.29 2.80 -2.71
N ARG A 204 -14.72 4.06 -2.69
CA ARG A 204 -15.65 4.60 -3.67
C ARG A 204 -15.09 4.50 -5.09
N ILE A 205 -13.88 5.00 -5.32
CA ILE A 205 -13.25 5.00 -6.64
C ILE A 205 -12.97 3.57 -7.13
N GLU A 206 -12.43 2.70 -6.27
CA GLU A 206 -12.14 1.31 -6.63
C GLU A 206 -13.41 0.48 -6.92
N SER A 207 -14.56 0.85 -6.36
CA SER A 207 -15.83 0.17 -6.61
C SER A 207 -16.51 0.57 -7.92
N ASP A 208 -16.06 1.67 -8.55
CA ASP A 208 -16.62 2.11 -9.81
C ASP A 208 -16.25 1.15 -10.95
N LEU A 209 -17.24 0.65 -11.67
CA LEU A 209 -17.03 -0.25 -12.81
C LEU A 209 -16.57 0.53 -14.05
N THR A 210 -17.06 1.76 -14.21
CA THR A 210 -16.75 2.66 -15.31
C THR A 210 -16.70 4.09 -14.81
N TYR A 211 -15.91 4.92 -15.46
CA TYR A 211 -15.84 6.36 -15.21
C TYR A 211 -15.55 7.10 -16.50
N THR A 212 -16.11 8.28 -16.69
CA THR A 212 -15.87 9.11 -17.89
C THR A 212 -15.17 10.39 -17.49
N ILE A 213 -13.90 10.55 -17.89
CA ILE A 213 -13.21 11.85 -17.84
C ILE A 213 -13.81 12.74 -18.90
N GLN A 214 -14.35 13.89 -18.49
CA GLN A 214 -14.96 14.86 -19.39
C GLN A 214 -13.90 15.53 -20.29
N PRO A 215 -14.32 16.20 -21.39
CA PRO A 215 -13.40 16.97 -22.21
C PRO A 215 -12.50 17.90 -21.38
N THR A 216 -11.22 17.98 -21.77
CA THR A 216 -10.21 18.78 -21.07
C THR A 216 -9.85 20.03 -21.87
N ASN A 217 -8.89 20.81 -21.37
CA ASN A 217 -8.33 21.96 -22.14
C ASN A 217 -7.61 21.53 -23.42
N MET A 218 -7.23 20.23 -23.59
CA MET A 218 -6.47 19.74 -24.74
C MET A 218 -7.26 18.78 -25.63
N THR A 219 -8.37 18.22 -25.17
CA THR A 219 -9.22 17.33 -25.99
C THR A 219 -10.69 17.59 -25.77
N SER A 220 -11.45 17.59 -26.88
CA SER A 220 -12.91 17.68 -26.86
C SER A 220 -13.60 16.31 -26.75
N THR A 221 -12.82 15.23 -26.80
CA THR A 221 -13.33 13.85 -26.69
C THR A 221 -13.24 13.39 -25.27
N PRO A 222 -14.33 12.97 -24.63
CA PRO A 222 -14.29 12.35 -23.31
C PRO A 222 -13.53 11.02 -23.39
N ARG A 223 -13.01 10.57 -22.24
CA ARG A 223 -12.34 9.27 -22.10
C ARG A 223 -13.16 8.38 -21.18
N ASP A 224 -13.66 7.27 -21.72
CA ASP A 224 -14.35 6.25 -20.94
C ASP A 224 -13.33 5.28 -20.36
N LEU A 225 -13.32 5.15 -19.05
CA LEU A 225 -12.48 4.24 -18.29
C LEU A 225 -13.31 3.05 -17.85
N GLN A 226 -12.71 1.86 -17.83
CA GLN A 226 -13.32 0.65 -17.34
C GLN A 226 -12.40 -0.01 -16.31
N ASN A 227 -12.97 -0.48 -15.21
CA ASN A 227 -12.24 -1.22 -14.20
C ASN A 227 -11.77 -2.57 -14.77
N HIS A 228 -10.52 -2.92 -14.53
CA HIS A 228 -9.93 -4.17 -15.01
C HIS A 228 -10.13 -5.36 -14.05
N HIS A 229 -10.69 -5.13 -12.85
CA HIS A 229 -10.84 -6.17 -11.85
C HIS A 229 -12.12 -6.97 -12.08
N ALA A 230 -11.97 -8.14 -12.71
CA ALA A 230 -13.08 -8.95 -13.19
C ALA A 230 -14.09 -9.40 -12.09
N LEU A 231 -13.64 -9.51 -10.83
CA LEU A 231 -14.53 -9.91 -9.71
C LEU A 231 -15.60 -8.85 -9.39
N LEU A 232 -15.39 -7.59 -9.77
CA LEU A 232 -16.34 -6.50 -9.55
C LEU A 232 -17.59 -6.60 -10.47
N PHE A 233 -17.45 -7.19 -11.64
CA PHE A 233 -18.52 -7.36 -12.61
C PHE A 233 -19.38 -8.58 -12.25
N GLN A 234 -20.34 -8.37 -11.36
CA GLN A 234 -21.10 -9.46 -10.71
C GLN A 234 -21.82 -10.40 -11.69
N ASP A 235 -22.26 -9.88 -12.83
CA ASP A 235 -22.90 -10.68 -13.91
C ASP A 235 -21.87 -11.26 -14.90
N GLY A 236 -20.59 -11.00 -14.71
CA GLY A 236 -19.49 -11.52 -15.52
C GLY A 236 -19.12 -12.96 -15.13
N GLN A 237 -18.36 -13.62 -16.00
CA GLN A 237 -17.87 -14.99 -15.78
C GLN A 237 -17.13 -15.17 -14.44
N TRP A 238 -16.44 -14.12 -13.95
CA TRP A 238 -15.62 -14.14 -12.75
C TRP A 238 -16.20 -13.28 -11.63
N GLY A 239 -17.42 -12.77 -11.80
CA GLY A 239 -18.05 -11.90 -10.82
C GLY A 239 -18.18 -12.57 -9.46
N TYR A 240 -17.84 -11.85 -8.40
CA TYR A 240 -17.96 -12.33 -7.02
C TYR A 240 -18.84 -11.38 -6.21
N LYS A 241 -19.96 -11.87 -5.73
CA LYS A 241 -20.89 -11.06 -4.94
C LYS A 241 -20.23 -10.69 -3.60
N GLY A 242 -20.05 -9.40 -3.39
CA GLY A 242 -19.35 -8.86 -2.21
C GLY A 242 -17.94 -8.31 -2.50
N ALA A 243 -17.37 -8.56 -3.71
CA ALA A 243 -16.19 -7.79 -4.14
C ALA A 243 -16.58 -6.33 -4.32
N PHE A 244 -15.80 -5.41 -3.74
CA PHE A 244 -16.06 -3.97 -3.80
C PHE A 244 -14.82 -3.15 -4.18
N ALA A 245 -13.64 -3.74 -4.14
CA ALA A 245 -12.38 -3.10 -4.52
C ALA A 245 -11.40 -4.14 -5.04
N GLY A 246 -10.43 -3.72 -5.84
CA GLY A 246 -9.36 -4.59 -6.29
C GLY A 246 -8.57 -4.02 -7.46
N LYS A 247 -7.25 -4.28 -7.47
CA LYS A 247 -6.33 -3.82 -8.50
C LYS A 247 -5.62 -5.00 -9.15
N THR A 248 -5.53 -4.97 -10.47
CA THR A 248 -4.78 -5.95 -11.26
C THR A 248 -3.37 -5.48 -11.55
N GLY A 249 -2.44 -6.42 -11.79
CA GLY A 249 -1.06 -6.19 -12.24
C GLY A 249 -0.66 -7.18 -13.34
N TYR A 250 0.15 -6.71 -14.30
CA TYR A 250 0.70 -7.48 -15.41
C TYR A 250 2.19 -7.33 -15.48
#